data_796669088ef8915171a82d2365e457ba
#
_entry.id   796669088ef8915171a82d2365e457ba
#
_cell.length_a   1.000
_cell.length_b   1.000
_cell.length_c   1.000
_cell.angle_alpha   90.00
_cell.angle_beta   90.00
_cell.angle_gamma   90.00
#
_symmetry.space_group_name_H-M   'P 1'
#
loop_
_entity.id
_entity.type
_entity.pdbx_description
1 polymer ?
#
loop_
_entity_poly.entity_id
_entity_poly.type
_entity_poly.pdbx_seq_one_letter_code
_entity_poly.pdbx_strand_id
1 'polypeptide(L)'
;MKTLIISIQKGGLGDHLFYSHLPRIAKQYGGYNQVYISNDSIFRNPDTKKLVWELNPYLDVFTNEAGVFYFSENIPEGQNLLDHLMLAYGLDDHKRNHEPEIYYKPKLVEAFIHKTIYDPNYISYTGDIKYSKTIQTWFAKAGIVPDAQMKVLGGRAIEIDCGNRTSTPDLFTFCDLLYSAKAIYCLSTGTGTLAAAIQKPVTVLYGEGLQKAYRHSQLHRYINLGTDFTALDNIKKWLTKQLSLVMPVGKK
;
A
#
# COMPACT_ATOMS: atom_id res chain seq x y z
N MET A 1 19.23 19.77 -21.24
CA MET A 1 18.67 18.42 -21.04
C MET A 1 17.83 18.48 -19.76
N LYS A 2 16.58 18.06 -19.78
CA LYS A 2 15.68 18.16 -18.63
C LYS A 2 15.74 16.85 -17.81
N THR A 3 16.10 16.93 -16.53
CA THR A 3 16.24 15.77 -15.63
C THR A 3 15.20 15.85 -14.51
N LEU A 4 14.56 14.73 -14.20
CA LEU A 4 13.73 14.56 -13.02
C LEU A 4 14.46 13.70 -12.00
N ILE A 5 14.60 14.18 -10.77
CA ILE A 5 15.19 13.42 -9.67
C ILE A 5 14.12 13.22 -8.60
N ILE A 6 13.73 11.98 -8.35
CA ILE A 6 12.70 11.59 -7.38
C ILE A 6 13.41 11.10 -6.12
N SER A 7 12.98 11.60 -4.97
CA SER A 7 13.36 11.07 -3.66
C SER A 7 12.14 10.48 -2.96
N ILE A 8 12.30 9.38 -2.21
CA ILE A 8 11.22 8.73 -1.48
C ILE A 8 11.62 8.56 -0.03
N GLN A 9 11.07 9.43 0.82
CA GLN A 9 11.42 9.52 2.24
C GLN A 9 10.61 8.57 3.14
N LYS A 10 9.67 7.81 2.55
CA LYS A 10 8.93 6.74 3.23
C LYS A 10 9.34 5.40 2.62
N GLY A 11 9.91 4.50 3.42
CA GLY A 11 10.65 3.33 2.91
C GLY A 11 9.84 2.04 2.74
N GLY A 12 8.52 2.08 2.84
CA GLY A 12 7.69 0.89 2.63
C GLY A 12 7.50 0.55 1.16
N LEU A 13 7.24 -0.73 0.84
CA LEU A 13 6.98 -1.16 -0.53
C LEU A 13 5.85 -0.35 -1.18
N GLY A 14 4.72 -0.16 -0.48
CA GLY A 14 3.61 0.65 -0.97
C GLY A 14 4.00 2.09 -1.26
N ASP A 15 4.85 2.68 -0.41
CA ASP A 15 5.34 4.05 -0.61
C ASP A 15 6.10 4.17 -1.95
N HIS A 16 7.00 3.25 -2.25
CA HIS A 16 7.73 3.24 -3.54
C HIS A 16 6.82 3.00 -4.73
N LEU A 17 5.85 2.11 -4.60
CA LEU A 17 4.92 1.78 -5.68
C LEU A 17 4.01 2.95 -6.06
N PHE A 18 3.70 3.86 -5.13
CA PHE A 18 2.92 5.06 -5.45
C PHE A 18 3.63 6.02 -6.42
N TYR A 19 4.96 5.94 -6.53
CA TYR A 19 5.75 6.77 -7.46
C TYR A 19 6.20 5.99 -8.70
N SER A 20 5.95 4.70 -8.77
CA SER A 20 6.54 3.81 -9.78
C SER A 20 6.14 4.10 -11.23
N HIS A 21 4.99 4.74 -11.44
CA HIS A 21 4.48 5.16 -12.76
C HIS A 21 5.12 6.48 -13.25
N LEU A 22 5.69 7.29 -12.36
CA LEU A 22 6.23 8.61 -12.70
C LEU A 22 7.34 8.60 -13.74
N PRO A 23 8.33 7.67 -13.72
CA PRO A 23 9.39 7.65 -14.72
C PRO A 23 8.86 7.52 -16.14
N ARG A 24 7.89 6.65 -16.37
CA ARG A 24 7.27 6.48 -17.70
C ARG A 24 6.57 7.76 -18.14
N ILE A 25 5.76 8.35 -17.27
CA ILE A 25 5.01 9.57 -17.59
C ILE A 25 5.97 10.73 -17.83
N ALA A 26 7.01 10.90 -17.01
CA ALA A 26 8.01 11.93 -17.18
C ALA A 26 8.68 11.88 -18.55
N LYS A 27 9.09 10.69 -19.00
CA LYS A 27 9.72 10.51 -20.31
C LYS A 27 8.76 10.66 -21.49
N GLN A 28 7.55 10.12 -21.37
CA GLN A 28 6.61 10.08 -22.49
C GLN A 28 5.81 11.37 -22.66
N TYR A 29 5.50 12.07 -21.57
CA TYR A 29 4.60 13.22 -21.57
C TYR A 29 5.20 14.47 -20.93
N GLY A 30 6.11 14.31 -19.95
CA GLY A 30 6.72 15.44 -19.22
C GLY A 30 7.89 16.11 -19.93
N GLY A 31 8.35 15.58 -21.06
CA GLY A 31 9.51 16.10 -21.81
C GLY A 31 10.83 15.94 -21.07
N TYR A 32 10.93 15.02 -20.12
CA TYR A 32 12.18 14.71 -19.43
C TYR A 32 13.03 13.73 -20.23
N ASN A 33 14.32 14.07 -20.41
CA ASN A 33 15.29 13.22 -21.08
C ASN A 33 15.83 12.15 -20.13
N GLN A 34 15.95 12.49 -18.85
CA GLN A 34 16.51 11.63 -17.80
C GLN A 34 15.61 11.62 -16.59
N VAL A 35 15.48 10.44 -15.96
CA VAL A 35 14.77 10.23 -14.71
C VAL A 35 15.67 9.45 -13.77
N TYR A 36 15.92 9.99 -12.59
CA TYR A 36 16.80 9.43 -11.56
C TYR A 36 16.05 9.20 -10.26
N ILE A 37 16.50 8.22 -9.50
CA ILE A 37 16.12 8.06 -8.09
C ILE A 37 17.30 8.51 -7.24
N SER A 38 17.06 9.42 -6.30
CA SER A 38 18.08 9.83 -5.34
C SER A 38 18.46 8.71 -4.39
N ASN A 39 19.76 8.55 -4.11
CA ASN A 39 20.28 7.58 -3.14
C ASN A 39 19.91 7.93 -1.68
N ASP A 40 19.36 9.12 -1.41
CA ASP A 40 18.79 9.50 -0.13
C ASP A 40 17.40 8.88 0.11
N SER A 41 16.83 8.20 -0.90
CA SER A 41 15.59 7.45 -0.77
C SER A 41 15.73 6.29 0.22
N ILE A 42 14.71 6.10 1.06
CA ILE A 42 14.72 5.10 2.14
C ILE A 42 14.16 3.78 1.62
N PHE A 43 14.93 2.71 1.69
CA PHE A 43 14.52 1.35 1.34
C PHE A 43 14.53 0.46 2.58
N ARG A 44 13.35 0.18 3.19
CA ARG A 44 13.26 -0.75 4.33
C ARG A 44 13.53 -2.19 3.94
N ASN A 45 13.17 -2.57 2.73
CA ASN A 45 13.49 -3.85 2.14
C ASN A 45 14.34 -3.62 0.88
N PRO A 46 15.55 -4.19 0.79
CA PRO A 46 16.45 -4.01 -0.35
C PRO A 46 15.84 -4.51 -1.67
N ASP A 47 14.99 -5.54 -1.65
CA ASP A 47 14.32 -6.04 -2.85
C ASP A 47 13.40 -4.99 -3.48
N THR A 48 12.88 -4.03 -2.69
CA THR A 48 12.07 -2.93 -3.23
C THR A 48 12.84 -2.11 -4.25
N LYS A 49 14.13 -1.86 -4.01
CA LYS A 49 15.00 -1.14 -4.94
C LYS A 49 15.04 -1.85 -6.28
N LYS A 50 15.28 -3.16 -6.27
CA LYS A 50 15.39 -3.96 -7.48
C LYS A 50 14.04 -4.11 -8.17
N LEU A 51 13.01 -4.50 -7.43
CA LEU A 51 11.68 -4.80 -7.98
C LEU A 51 11.00 -3.60 -8.63
N VAL A 52 11.06 -2.44 -7.95
CA VAL A 52 10.31 -1.24 -8.37
C VAL A 52 11.13 -0.37 -9.31
N TRP A 53 12.45 -0.27 -9.08
CA TRP A 53 13.28 0.74 -9.74
C TRP A 53 14.30 0.17 -10.71
N GLU A 54 15.14 -0.80 -10.31
CA GLU A 54 16.20 -1.30 -11.18
C GLU A 54 15.66 -2.03 -12.42
N LEU A 55 14.47 -2.63 -12.32
CA LEU A 55 13.79 -3.26 -13.45
C LEU A 55 12.94 -2.27 -14.29
N ASN A 56 12.83 -1.00 -13.87
CA ASN A 56 12.03 -0.02 -14.59
C ASN A 56 12.80 0.54 -15.81
N PRO A 57 12.37 0.27 -17.06
CA PRO A 57 13.09 0.68 -18.25
C PRO A 57 13.07 2.20 -18.49
N TYR A 58 12.27 2.95 -17.75
CA TYR A 58 12.19 4.39 -17.82
C TYR A 58 13.05 5.10 -16.77
N LEU A 59 13.67 4.34 -15.87
CA LEU A 59 14.67 4.86 -14.94
C LEU A 59 16.06 4.76 -15.57
N ASP A 60 16.83 5.85 -15.53
CA ASP A 60 18.18 5.86 -16.08
C ASP A 60 19.21 5.44 -15.04
N VAL A 61 19.18 6.01 -13.85
CA VAL A 61 20.21 5.77 -12.84
C VAL A 61 19.77 6.16 -11.42
N PHE A 62 20.48 5.64 -10.41
CA PHE A 62 20.49 6.17 -9.05
C PHE A 62 21.57 7.25 -8.92
N THR A 63 21.25 8.39 -8.30
CA THR A 63 22.16 9.52 -8.16
C THR A 63 22.34 9.95 -6.71
N ASN A 64 23.47 10.59 -6.39
CA ASN A 64 23.69 11.24 -5.09
C ASN A 64 23.15 12.68 -5.04
N GLU A 65 22.61 13.17 -6.13
CA GLU A 65 21.93 14.46 -6.15
C GLU A 65 20.64 14.40 -5.35
N ALA A 66 20.32 15.48 -4.66
CA ALA A 66 19.08 15.60 -3.91
C ALA A 66 17.86 15.54 -4.84
N GLY A 67 16.93 14.68 -4.52
CA GLY A 67 15.68 14.54 -5.25
C GLY A 67 14.55 15.37 -4.65
N VAL A 68 13.48 15.53 -5.42
CA VAL A 68 12.23 16.10 -4.93
C VAL A 68 11.40 14.99 -4.29
N PHE A 69 10.84 15.26 -3.12
CA PHE A 69 9.88 14.42 -2.45
C PHE A 69 8.56 15.16 -2.25
N TYR A 70 7.53 14.72 -2.91
CA TYR A 70 6.17 15.18 -2.68
C TYR A 70 5.36 14.08 -2.00
N PHE A 71 4.81 14.41 -0.85
CA PHE A 71 3.82 13.57 -0.18
C PHE A 71 2.82 14.51 0.49
N SER A 72 1.54 14.33 0.19
CA SER A 72 0.48 15.10 0.83
C SER A 72 -0.52 14.15 1.49
N GLU A 73 -0.89 14.48 2.70
CA GLU A 73 -2.01 13.82 3.41
C GLU A 73 -3.36 14.40 2.99
N ASN A 74 -3.35 15.59 2.38
CA ASN A 74 -4.55 16.30 1.92
C ASN A 74 -4.73 16.12 0.40
N ILE A 75 -5.27 14.97 0.03
CA ILE A 75 -5.55 14.65 -1.37
C ILE A 75 -6.95 15.16 -1.69
N PRO A 76 -7.14 15.95 -2.76
CA PRO A 76 -8.44 16.46 -3.16
C PRO A 76 -9.47 15.33 -3.34
N GLU A 77 -10.73 15.63 -3.00
CA GLU A 77 -11.80 14.65 -3.18
C GLU A 77 -11.94 14.26 -4.66
N GLY A 78 -12.04 12.96 -4.92
CA GLY A 78 -12.16 12.43 -6.29
C GLY A 78 -10.82 12.13 -6.97
N GLN A 79 -9.68 12.52 -6.41
CA GLN A 79 -8.36 12.07 -6.88
C GLN A 79 -7.90 10.82 -6.14
N ASN A 80 -7.24 9.93 -6.86
CA ASN A 80 -6.47 8.89 -6.21
C ASN A 80 -5.05 9.40 -5.87
N LEU A 81 -4.34 8.68 -5.01
CA LEU A 81 -3.02 9.10 -4.54
C LEU A 81 -2.00 9.18 -5.68
N LEU A 82 -2.04 8.26 -6.65
CA LEU A 82 -1.07 8.24 -7.76
C LEU A 82 -1.26 9.45 -8.69
N ASP A 83 -2.50 9.78 -9.03
CA ASP A 83 -2.81 10.97 -9.84
C ASP A 83 -2.37 12.24 -9.12
N HIS A 84 -2.62 12.31 -7.81
CA HIS A 84 -2.21 13.46 -7.00
C HIS A 84 -0.68 13.63 -7.02
N LEU A 85 0.07 12.55 -6.82
CA LEU A 85 1.53 12.58 -6.86
C LEU A 85 2.04 12.96 -8.26
N MET A 86 1.47 12.40 -9.32
CA MET A 86 1.82 12.75 -10.70
C MET A 86 1.69 14.26 -10.93
N LEU A 87 0.56 14.85 -10.57
CA LEU A 87 0.33 16.30 -10.72
C LEU A 87 1.25 17.13 -9.84
N ALA A 88 1.58 16.69 -8.62
CA ALA A 88 2.53 17.37 -7.74
C ALA A 88 3.94 17.47 -8.34
N TYR A 89 4.34 16.49 -9.15
CA TYR A 89 5.59 16.54 -9.93
C TYR A 89 5.48 17.38 -11.22
N GLY A 90 4.36 18.05 -11.45
CA GLY A 90 4.11 18.83 -12.68
C GLY A 90 3.99 17.95 -13.92
N LEU A 91 3.60 16.69 -13.72
CA LEU A 91 3.37 15.73 -14.80
C LEU A 91 1.87 15.58 -15.01
N ASP A 92 1.43 15.51 -16.26
CA ASP A 92 0.05 15.20 -16.63
C ASP A 92 0.01 14.54 -18.01
N ASP A 93 -0.41 13.30 -18.08
CA ASP A 93 -0.67 12.58 -19.32
C ASP A 93 -2.14 12.63 -19.74
N HIS A 94 -2.93 13.45 -19.06
CA HIS A 94 -4.37 13.62 -19.22
C HIS A 94 -5.23 12.37 -18.91
N LYS A 95 -4.62 11.33 -18.31
CA LYS A 95 -5.32 10.16 -17.80
C LYS A 95 -5.52 10.30 -16.29
N ARG A 96 -6.45 9.51 -15.78
CA ARG A 96 -6.75 9.45 -14.34
C ARG A 96 -6.92 8.01 -13.90
N ASN A 97 -6.87 7.81 -12.58
CA ASN A 97 -6.90 6.49 -11.95
C ASN A 97 -5.68 5.65 -12.32
N HIS A 98 -4.50 6.26 -12.21
CA HIS A 98 -3.25 5.53 -12.42
C HIS A 98 -3.12 4.37 -11.45
N GLU A 99 -2.59 3.28 -11.98
CA GLU A 99 -2.18 2.12 -11.20
C GLU A 99 -0.65 2.15 -11.01
N PRO A 100 -0.14 1.55 -9.93
CA PRO A 100 1.30 1.40 -9.76
C PRO A 100 1.88 0.48 -10.84
N GLU A 101 3.16 0.65 -11.15
CA GLU A 101 3.83 -0.10 -12.20
C GLU A 101 5.05 -0.84 -11.68
N ILE A 102 5.20 -2.09 -12.08
CA ILE A 102 6.47 -2.82 -12.02
C ILE A 102 6.73 -3.55 -13.33
N TYR A 103 7.99 -3.81 -13.62
CA TYR A 103 8.42 -4.45 -14.89
C TYR A 103 8.91 -5.88 -14.67
N TYR A 104 8.74 -6.40 -13.46
CA TYR A 104 8.88 -7.82 -13.18
C TYR A 104 7.69 -8.59 -13.76
N LYS A 105 7.97 -9.70 -14.42
CA LYS A 105 6.94 -10.63 -14.92
C LYS A 105 6.80 -11.80 -13.93
N PRO A 106 5.73 -11.84 -13.14
CA PRO A 106 5.53 -12.90 -12.16
C PRO A 106 5.42 -14.27 -12.82
N LYS A 107 5.89 -15.29 -12.14
CA LYS A 107 5.84 -16.68 -12.55
C LYS A 107 4.65 -17.38 -11.88
N LEU A 108 4.07 -18.33 -12.59
CA LEU A 108 3.04 -19.17 -12.01
C LEU A 108 3.68 -20.21 -11.07
N VAL A 109 3.16 -20.31 -9.86
CA VAL A 109 3.58 -21.28 -8.84
C VAL A 109 2.41 -22.19 -8.51
N GLU A 110 2.49 -23.43 -8.95
CA GLU A 110 1.40 -24.44 -8.87
C GLU A 110 0.85 -24.59 -7.43
N ALA A 111 1.74 -24.56 -6.45
CA ALA A 111 1.37 -24.69 -5.04
C ALA A 111 0.32 -23.67 -4.54
N PHE A 112 0.15 -22.56 -5.27
CA PHE A 112 -0.74 -21.46 -4.89
C PHE A 112 -1.99 -21.31 -5.77
N ILE A 113 -2.09 -21.97 -6.93
CA ILE A 113 -3.15 -21.77 -7.92
C ILE A 113 -4.57 -21.92 -7.33
N HIS A 114 -4.75 -22.83 -6.36
CA HIS A 114 -6.04 -23.08 -5.73
C HIS A 114 -6.16 -22.45 -4.34
N LYS A 115 -5.16 -21.71 -3.89
CA LYS A 115 -5.09 -21.18 -2.53
C LYS A 115 -5.75 -19.81 -2.41
N THR A 116 -6.55 -19.68 -1.38
CA THR A 116 -7.03 -18.41 -0.85
C THR A 116 -6.10 -17.98 0.27
N ILE A 117 -5.42 -16.83 0.09
CA ILE A 117 -4.39 -16.35 1.01
C ILE A 117 -4.87 -15.08 1.71
N TYR A 118 -4.64 -15.00 3.01
CA TYR A 118 -4.80 -13.77 3.77
C TYR A 118 -3.44 -13.20 4.19
N ASP A 119 -3.20 -11.93 3.89
CA ASP A 119 -2.03 -11.21 4.39
C ASP A 119 -2.43 -10.28 5.55
N PRO A 120 -2.04 -10.64 6.79
CA PRO A 120 -2.35 -9.89 7.99
C PRO A 120 -1.40 -8.70 8.23
N ASN A 121 -0.29 -8.58 7.47
CA ASN A 121 0.80 -7.67 7.76
C ASN A 121 0.43 -6.22 7.46
N TYR A 122 0.87 -5.30 8.34
CA TYR A 122 0.81 -3.87 8.11
C TYR A 122 1.93 -3.16 8.88
N ILE A 123 2.25 -1.92 8.53
CA ILE A 123 3.30 -1.15 9.19
C ILE A 123 2.72 0.02 9.98
N SER A 124 1.92 0.86 9.35
CA SER A 124 1.47 2.13 9.96
C SER A 124 0.00 2.15 10.30
N TYR A 125 -0.89 1.93 9.34
CA TYR A 125 -2.31 2.21 9.52
C TYR A 125 -3.21 1.25 8.75
N THR A 126 -4.32 0.88 9.36
CA THR A 126 -5.31 -0.05 8.80
C THR A 126 -6.72 0.53 8.76
N GLY A 127 -6.86 1.85 8.94
CA GLY A 127 -8.18 2.48 9.02
C GLY A 127 -8.94 2.12 10.29
N ASP A 128 -8.25 2.11 11.43
CA ASP A 128 -8.79 1.82 12.75
C ASP A 128 -9.24 0.37 13.01
N ILE A 129 -8.92 -0.59 12.13
CA ILE A 129 -9.05 -2.00 12.48
C ILE A 129 -7.90 -2.37 13.43
N LYS A 130 -8.23 -2.93 14.60
CA LYS A 130 -7.25 -3.30 15.64
C LYS A 130 -7.32 -4.76 16.04
N TYR A 131 -8.47 -5.41 15.88
CA TYR A 131 -8.73 -6.72 16.45
C TYR A 131 -8.92 -7.78 15.37
N SER A 132 -8.26 -8.92 15.56
CA SER A 132 -8.41 -10.10 14.71
C SER A 132 -9.87 -10.59 14.65
N LYS A 133 -10.62 -10.42 15.74
CA LYS A 133 -12.03 -10.82 15.82
C LYS A 133 -12.90 -10.16 14.75
N THR A 134 -12.65 -8.89 14.39
CA THR A 134 -13.39 -8.18 13.34
C THR A 134 -13.14 -8.83 11.98
N ILE A 135 -11.88 -9.08 11.64
CA ILE A 135 -11.50 -9.76 10.40
C ILE A 135 -12.06 -11.18 10.37
N GLN A 136 -11.88 -11.94 11.44
CA GLN A 136 -12.35 -13.33 11.54
C GLN A 136 -13.88 -13.43 11.41
N THR A 137 -14.60 -12.52 12.06
CA THR A 137 -16.07 -12.46 11.98
C THR A 137 -16.52 -12.14 10.54
N TRP A 138 -15.80 -11.25 9.85
CA TRP A 138 -16.10 -10.94 8.46
C TRP A 138 -15.88 -12.16 7.56
N PHE A 139 -14.75 -12.87 7.68
CA PHE A 139 -14.48 -14.10 6.93
C PHE A 139 -15.58 -15.15 7.16
N ALA A 140 -15.96 -15.36 8.42
CA ALA A 140 -17.02 -16.31 8.77
C ALA A 140 -18.38 -15.94 8.15
N LYS A 141 -18.77 -14.66 8.21
CA LYS A 141 -20.02 -14.17 7.59
C LYS A 141 -19.99 -14.26 6.06
N ALA A 142 -18.83 -14.07 5.45
CA ALA A 142 -18.66 -14.21 4.02
C ALA A 142 -18.58 -15.66 3.54
N GLY A 143 -18.53 -16.64 4.45
CA GLY A 143 -18.36 -18.06 4.12
C GLY A 143 -17.00 -18.37 3.49
N ILE A 144 -15.97 -17.58 3.84
CA ILE A 144 -14.63 -17.71 3.29
C ILE A 144 -13.69 -18.26 4.36
N VAL A 145 -12.97 -19.31 4.01
CA VAL A 145 -11.90 -19.88 4.85
C VAL A 145 -10.60 -19.74 4.08
N PRO A 146 -9.66 -18.87 4.51
CA PRO A 146 -8.34 -18.81 3.89
C PRO A 146 -7.60 -20.14 4.06
N ASP A 147 -6.99 -20.63 2.99
CA ASP A 147 -6.16 -21.84 3.00
C ASP A 147 -4.86 -21.63 3.78
N ALA A 148 -4.37 -20.39 3.79
CA ALA A 148 -3.22 -20.00 4.57
C ALA A 148 -3.22 -18.50 4.84
N GLN A 149 -2.53 -18.06 5.89
CA GLN A 149 -2.17 -16.65 6.06
C GLN A 149 -0.66 -16.47 6.00
N MET A 150 -0.25 -15.29 5.53
CA MET A 150 1.17 -14.90 5.49
C MET A 150 1.75 -14.84 6.90
N LYS A 151 3.00 -15.27 7.06
CA LYS A 151 3.73 -15.08 8.31
C LYS A 151 3.90 -13.60 8.63
N VAL A 152 3.95 -13.29 9.91
CA VAL A 152 4.25 -11.94 10.38
C VAL A 152 5.71 -11.60 10.08
N LEU A 153 5.94 -10.53 9.35
CA LEU A 153 7.26 -10.10 8.90
C LEU A 153 7.83 -8.99 9.81
N GLY A 154 8.03 -9.31 11.10
CA GLY A 154 8.70 -8.38 12.05
C GLY A 154 7.98 -7.05 12.33
N GLY A 155 6.80 -6.84 11.77
CA GLY A 155 5.97 -5.67 11.92
C GLY A 155 4.72 -5.95 12.76
N ARG A 156 3.68 -5.20 12.47
CA ARG A 156 2.34 -5.40 13.05
C ARG A 156 1.54 -6.32 12.14
N ALA A 157 0.64 -7.10 12.73
CA ALA A 157 -0.27 -7.96 11.99
C ALA A 157 -1.62 -8.04 12.70
N ILE A 158 -2.68 -8.23 11.91
CA ILE A 158 -4.00 -8.61 12.45
C ILE A 158 -4.25 -10.05 11.99
N GLU A 159 -3.74 -10.99 12.77
CA GLU A 159 -3.85 -12.41 12.48
C GLU A 159 -5.26 -12.94 12.77
N ILE A 160 -5.65 -13.95 11.99
CA ILE A 160 -6.86 -14.74 12.24
C ILE A 160 -6.49 -16.15 12.68
N ASP A 161 -7.45 -16.88 13.20
CA ASP A 161 -7.30 -18.29 13.46
C ASP A 161 -7.35 -19.07 12.13
N CYS A 162 -6.16 -19.22 11.52
CA CYS A 162 -5.93 -19.95 10.29
C CYS A 162 -4.79 -20.93 10.53
N GLY A 163 -5.10 -22.24 10.41
CA GLY A 163 -4.16 -23.32 10.76
C GLY A 163 -2.84 -23.30 9.98
N ASN A 164 -2.84 -22.75 8.78
CA ASN A 164 -1.68 -22.76 7.91
C ASN A 164 -0.99 -21.37 7.85
N ARG A 165 0.34 -21.40 7.89
CA ARG A 165 1.19 -20.22 7.68
C ARG A 165 2.02 -20.40 6.41
N THR A 166 2.11 -19.37 5.60
CA THR A 166 2.98 -19.35 4.43
C THR A 166 3.93 -18.16 4.49
N SER A 167 5.07 -18.27 3.85
CA SER A 167 6.05 -17.18 3.73
C SER A 167 6.76 -17.28 2.40
N THR A 168 7.33 -16.17 1.98
CA THR A 168 8.19 -16.09 0.80
C THR A 168 9.56 -15.58 1.23
N PRO A 169 10.65 -16.04 0.62
CA PRO A 169 12.01 -15.64 0.98
C PRO A 169 12.31 -14.18 0.62
N ASP A 170 11.65 -13.66 -0.42
CA ASP A 170 11.89 -12.36 -1.02
C ASP A 170 10.62 -11.76 -1.66
N LEU A 171 10.70 -10.51 -2.14
CA LEU A 171 9.57 -9.84 -2.79
C LEU A 171 9.24 -10.40 -4.18
N PHE A 172 10.19 -11.01 -4.88
CA PHE A 172 9.93 -11.61 -6.21
C PHE A 172 9.08 -12.86 -6.05
N THR A 173 9.45 -13.74 -5.12
CA THR A 173 8.64 -14.91 -4.76
C THR A 173 7.28 -14.50 -4.21
N PHE A 174 7.19 -13.35 -3.51
CA PHE A 174 5.91 -12.81 -3.07
C PHE A 174 5.04 -12.33 -4.25
N CYS A 175 5.62 -11.69 -5.27
CA CYS A 175 4.91 -11.38 -6.52
C CYS A 175 4.37 -12.64 -7.19
N ASP A 176 5.18 -13.69 -7.25
CA ASP A 176 4.81 -14.98 -7.85
C ASP A 176 3.65 -15.64 -7.08
N LEU A 177 3.67 -15.56 -5.74
CA LEU A 177 2.57 -16.03 -4.88
C LEU A 177 1.30 -15.23 -5.15
N LEU A 178 1.38 -13.89 -5.12
CA LEU A 178 0.23 -13.01 -5.37
C LEU A 178 -0.38 -13.29 -6.73
N TYR A 179 0.45 -13.39 -7.76
CA TYR A 179 0.01 -13.68 -9.11
C TYR A 179 -0.71 -15.02 -9.21
N SER A 180 -0.16 -16.05 -8.57
CA SER A 180 -0.62 -17.45 -8.67
C SER A 180 -1.86 -17.72 -7.83
N ALA A 181 -2.03 -17.09 -6.68
CA ALA A 181 -3.10 -17.41 -5.74
C ALA A 181 -4.49 -17.24 -6.35
N LYS A 182 -5.41 -18.14 -6.01
CA LYS A 182 -6.82 -18.08 -6.43
C LYS A 182 -7.48 -16.79 -5.97
N ALA A 183 -7.30 -16.43 -4.71
CA ALA A 183 -7.82 -15.22 -4.12
C ALA A 183 -6.85 -14.68 -3.04
N ILE A 184 -6.75 -13.36 -2.97
CA ILE A 184 -5.94 -12.67 -1.96
C ILE A 184 -6.84 -11.72 -1.18
N TYR A 185 -6.71 -11.80 0.13
CA TYR A 185 -7.28 -10.86 1.09
C TYR A 185 -6.13 -10.19 1.83
N CYS A 186 -6.12 -8.89 1.90
CA CYS A 186 -5.07 -8.16 2.61
C CYS A 186 -5.65 -6.94 3.33
N LEU A 187 -4.87 -6.37 4.22
CA LEU A 187 -5.16 -5.05 4.76
C LEU A 187 -4.78 -3.97 3.74
N SER A 188 -5.14 -2.72 4.01
CA SER A 188 -4.72 -1.58 3.17
C SER A 188 -3.22 -1.31 3.34
N THR A 189 -2.40 -2.04 2.60
CA THR A 189 -0.94 -2.12 2.74
C THR A 189 -0.26 -2.23 1.38
N GLY A 190 1.08 -2.28 1.39
CA GLY A 190 1.89 -2.50 0.19
C GLY A 190 1.52 -3.75 -0.60
N THR A 191 0.89 -4.76 0.02
CA THR A 191 0.39 -5.96 -0.66
C THR A 191 -0.69 -5.62 -1.67
N GLY A 192 -1.68 -4.81 -1.30
CA GLY A 192 -2.69 -4.33 -2.25
C GLY A 192 -2.05 -3.52 -3.38
N THR A 193 -1.11 -2.64 -3.05
CA THR A 193 -0.42 -1.82 -4.05
C THR A 193 0.41 -2.66 -5.01
N LEU A 194 1.12 -3.69 -4.50
CA LEU A 194 1.89 -4.61 -5.33
C LEU A 194 0.98 -5.47 -6.22
N ALA A 195 -0.14 -5.93 -5.68
CA ALA A 195 -1.12 -6.69 -6.46
C ALA A 195 -1.67 -5.85 -7.63
N ALA A 196 -1.95 -4.57 -7.40
CA ALA A 196 -2.33 -3.65 -8.48
C ALA A 196 -1.24 -3.53 -9.55
N ALA A 197 0.02 -3.40 -9.13
CA ALA A 197 1.15 -3.29 -10.05
C ALA A 197 1.35 -4.51 -10.97
N ILE A 198 0.97 -5.70 -10.50
CA ILE A 198 0.97 -6.95 -11.31
C ILE A 198 -0.39 -7.27 -11.92
N GLN A 199 -1.32 -6.33 -11.93
CA GLN A 199 -2.68 -6.47 -12.48
C GLN A 199 -3.48 -7.63 -11.85
N LYS A 200 -3.24 -7.91 -10.57
CA LYS A 200 -3.94 -8.95 -9.82
C LYS A 200 -5.04 -8.35 -8.94
N PRO A 201 -6.33 -8.62 -9.22
CA PRO A 201 -7.41 -8.21 -8.33
C PRO A 201 -7.29 -8.85 -6.95
N VAL A 202 -7.48 -8.05 -5.91
CA VAL A 202 -7.49 -8.53 -4.51
C VAL A 202 -8.65 -7.91 -3.73
N THR A 203 -8.99 -8.48 -2.57
CA THR A 203 -9.92 -7.87 -1.64
C THR A 203 -9.13 -7.19 -0.51
N VAL A 204 -9.28 -5.87 -0.41
CA VAL A 204 -8.64 -5.04 0.61
C VAL A 204 -9.61 -4.79 1.75
N LEU A 205 -9.25 -5.22 2.95
CA LEU A 205 -10.02 -5.03 4.18
C LEU A 205 -9.50 -3.79 4.90
N TYR A 206 -10.38 -2.87 5.26
CA TYR A 206 -9.99 -1.61 5.89
C TYR A 206 -11.06 -1.11 6.88
N GLY A 207 -10.70 -0.19 7.76
CA GLY A 207 -11.60 0.49 8.69
C GLY A 207 -12.01 1.88 8.20
N GLU A 208 -13.00 2.48 8.86
CA GLU A 208 -13.60 3.77 8.48
C GLU A 208 -12.60 4.92 8.38
N GLY A 209 -11.53 4.89 9.19
CA GLY A 209 -10.52 5.94 9.16
C GLY A 209 -9.65 5.99 7.90
N LEU A 210 -9.74 5.00 6.99
CA LEU A 210 -8.95 5.01 5.77
C LEU A 210 -9.47 6.06 4.79
N GLN A 211 -8.62 7.01 4.43
CA GLN A 211 -8.94 8.01 3.42
C GLN A 211 -9.21 7.36 2.06
N LYS A 212 -10.20 7.91 1.33
CA LYS A 212 -10.62 7.38 0.01
C LYS A 212 -9.46 7.30 -0.99
N ALA A 213 -8.53 8.25 -0.95
CA ALA A 213 -7.39 8.32 -1.85
C ALA A 213 -6.45 7.09 -1.78
N TYR A 214 -6.39 6.41 -0.63
CA TYR A 214 -5.63 5.16 -0.51
C TYR A 214 -6.35 3.93 -1.09
N ARG A 215 -7.58 4.08 -1.55
CA ARG A 215 -8.28 3.09 -2.38
C ARG A 215 -7.95 3.34 -3.85
N HIS A 216 -6.66 3.28 -4.17
CA HIS A 216 -6.07 3.80 -5.40
C HIS A 216 -6.32 2.93 -6.64
N SER A 217 -6.60 1.63 -6.48
CA SER A 217 -6.76 0.72 -7.61
C SER A 217 -8.22 0.41 -7.89
N GLN A 218 -8.60 0.51 -9.15
CA GLN A 218 -9.93 0.10 -9.62
C GLN A 218 -10.07 -1.42 -9.78
N LEU A 219 -8.98 -2.15 -9.78
CA LEU A 219 -8.96 -3.62 -9.85
C LEU A 219 -9.46 -4.27 -8.55
N HIS A 220 -9.33 -3.56 -7.43
CA HIS A 220 -9.53 -4.13 -6.10
C HIS A 220 -10.97 -3.98 -5.60
N ARG A 221 -11.40 -4.99 -4.85
CA ARG A 221 -12.59 -4.88 -4.03
C ARG A 221 -12.21 -4.34 -2.66
N TYR A 222 -12.74 -3.19 -2.27
CA TYR A 222 -12.50 -2.57 -0.98
C TYR A 222 -13.68 -2.85 -0.04
N ILE A 223 -13.41 -3.45 1.13
CA ILE A 223 -14.42 -3.80 2.14
C ILE A 223 -14.16 -3.00 3.41
N ASN A 224 -15.08 -2.10 3.71
CA ASN A 224 -15.08 -1.38 4.98
C ASN A 224 -15.63 -2.27 6.10
N LEU A 225 -14.84 -2.52 7.12
CA LEU A 225 -15.21 -3.34 8.28
C LEU A 225 -15.69 -2.49 9.48
N GLY A 226 -15.83 -1.18 9.30
CA GLY A 226 -16.17 -0.27 10.38
C GLY A 226 -14.99 0.07 11.27
N THR A 227 -15.27 0.54 12.46
CA THR A 227 -14.28 0.83 13.50
C THR A 227 -14.33 -0.22 14.59
N ASP A 228 -13.16 -0.69 15.03
CA ASP A 228 -13.01 -1.61 16.15
C ASP A 228 -13.10 -0.89 17.51
N PHE A 229 -14.08 -0.04 17.69
CA PHE A 229 -14.33 0.53 19.01
C PHE A 229 -15.22 -0.41 19.82
N THR A 230 -14.68 -0.93 20.91
CA THR A 230 -15.52 -1.55 21.94
C THR A 230 -16.40 -0.48 22.59
N ALA A 231 -17.51 -0.89 23.18
CA ALA A 231 -18.36 0.05 23.95
C ALA A 231 -17.53 0.82 25.01
N LEU A 232 -16.52 0.18 25.59
CA LEU A 232 -15.58 0.77 26.55
C LEU A 232 -14.69 1.86 25.89
N ASP A 233 -14.22 1.66 24.67
CA ASP A 233 -13.42 2.67 23.95
C ASP A 233 -14.27 3.89 23.59
N ASN A 234 -15.52 3.68 23.23
CA ASN A 234 -16.48 4.75 23.00
C ASN A 234 -16.76 5.55 24.29
N ILE A 235 -16.93 4.88 25.42
CA ILE A 235 -17.09 5.50 26.73
C ILE A 235 -15.83 6.29 27.11
N LYS A 236 -14.63 5.74 26.93
CA LYS A 236 -13.36 6.42 27.20
C LYS A 236 -13.20 7.68 26.32
N LYS A 237 -13.45 7.57 25.02
CA LYS A 237 -13.41 8.73 24.10
C LYS A 237 -14.41 9.81 24.51
N TRP A 238 -15.63 9.42 24.87
CA TRP A 238 -16.65 10.33 25.35
C TRP A 238 -16.22 11.03 26.65
N LEU A 239 -15.74 10.28 27.64
CA LEU A 239 -15.23 10.82 28.91
C LEU A 239 -14.04 11.78 28.68
N THR A 240 -13.07 11.42 27.85
CA THR A 240 -11.93 12.29 27.53
C THR A 240 -12.39 13.59 26.87
N LYS A 241 -13.38 13.53 25.98
CA LYS A 241 -13.97 14.71 25.34
C LYS A 241 -14.70 15.60 26.35
N GLN A 242 -15.45 15.02 27.30
CA GLN A 242 -16.14 15.77 28.33
C GLN A 242 -15.13 16.43 29.32
N LEU A 243 -14.08 15.71 29.70
CA LEU A 243 -13.02 16.25 30.59
C LEU A 243 -12.25 17.39 29.91
N SER A 244 -11.99 17.32 28.61
CA SER A 244 -11.33 18.42 27.89
C SER A 244 -12.19 19.67 27.73
N LEU A 245 -13.52 19.53 27.83
CA LEU A 245 -14.45 20.66 27.81
C LEU A 245 -14.61 21.32 29.21
N VAL A 246 -14.30 20.59 30.28
CA VAL A 246 -14.49 21.04 31.66
C VAL A 246 -13.19 21.59 32.26
N MET A 247 -12.02 21.20 31.74
CA MET A 247 -10.73 21.76 32.19
C MET A 247 -10.23 22.80 31.17
N PRO A 248 -10.37 24.10 31.44
CA PRO A 248 -9.67 25.10 30.67
C PRO A 248 -8.17 24.88 30.83
N VAL A 249 -7.45 24.72 29.70
CA VAL A 249 -5.98 24.68 29.70
C VAL A 249 -5.48 25.95 30.34
N GLY A 250 -4.99 25.83 31.58
CA GLY A 250 -4.35 26.93 32.29
C GLY A 250 -3.17 27.43 31.44
N LYS A 251 -3.30 28.64 30.93
CA LYS A 251 -2.19 29.37 30.33
C LYS A 251 -1.11 29.53 31.41
N LYS A 252 0.05 28.94 31.19
CA LYS A 252 1.31 29.36 31.79
C LYS A 252 2.05 30.21 30.80
#